data_ef458b4277bb3231fe21e1abe200b7e8
#
_entry.id   ef458b4277bb3231fe21e1abe200b7e8
#
_cell.length_a   1.000
_cell.length_b   1.000
_cell.length_c   1.000
_cell.angle_alpha   90.00
_cell.angle_beta   90.00
_cell.angle_gamma   90.00
#
_symmetry.space_group_name_H-M   'P 1'
#
loop_
_entity.id
_entity.type
_entity.pdbx_description
1 polymer ?
#
loop_
_entity_poly.entity_id
_entity_poly.type
_entity_poly.pdbx_seq_one_letter_code
_entity_poly.pdbx_strand_id
1 'polypeptide(L)'
;MNTQASPPAQRATAEQLSLLAPLEALSAERLRQLAEVAVVERAARGSDPLATHRDAAHSIFLLRGEILLMYAGGGTLVVVGGMGDGRHPLNRGKARIARSRAISDLELLSVSGEVLDILVTFDQLAGGDAAAASAMGQAVRSDAHLASGIFSLSNLHHGVFAQLPAARIEQLLARFEQVGAKRGEIVIREGEEGDYYYVIETGRCRVERLVGGVKVALAELKSGDAFGEEALASEARRNATVTMATDGKLLRLGKKDFNELLGEPLLQRLGYAEALERVSRGAVWLDVRYPSEYRYDRLPGAINVPLNEVRNSFPVLDPSREYVVYCQSGRRSSAAAFLFAQRGFKVALLEGGLWAAGRGR
;
A
#
# COMPACT_ATOMS: atom_id res chain seq x y z
N MET A 1 22.12 -23.80 -31.10
CA MET A 1 21.94 -23.05 -29.85
C MET A 1 20.45 -23.09 -29.54
N ASN A 2 20.04 -23.99 -28.64
CA ASN A 2 18.66 -24.15 -28.22
C ASN A 2 18.37 -23.11 -27.13
N THR A 3 17.71 -22.04 -27.45
CA THR A 3 17.06 -21.16 -26.48
C THR A 3 15.85 -21.91 -25.91
N GLN A 4 16.06 -22.63 -24.82
CA GLN A 4 14.94 -23.12 -24.03
C GLN A 4 14.21 -21.90 -23.47
N ALA A 5 12.98 -21.68 -23.95
CA ALA A 5 12.07 -20.70 -23.37
C ALA A 5 11.89 -21.04 -21.86
N SER A 6 12.15 -20.08 -21.00
CA SER A 6 11.88 -20.21 -19.58
C SER A 6 10.42 -20.62 -19.38
N PRO A 7 10.12 -21.61 -18.51
CA PRO A 7 8.74 -22.02 -18.25
C PRO A 7 7.94 -20.78 -17.77
N PRO A 8 6.64 -20.69 -18.09
CA PRO A 8 5.81 -19.58 -17.65
C PRO A 8 5.87 -19.45 -16.14
N ALA A 9 6.02 -18.22 -15.64
CA ALA A 9 6.08 -17.92 -14.22
C ALA A 9 4.82 -18.48 -13.53
N GLN A 10 5.02 -19.37 -12.57
CA GLN A 10 3.93 -19.95 -11.78
C GLN A 10 3.46 -18.93 -10.76
N ARG A 11 2.16 -18.70 -10.66
CA ARG A 11 1.58 -17.82 -9.64
C ARG A 11 1.38 -18.58 -8.32
N ALA A 12 1.48 -17.85 -7.22
CA ALA A 12 1.18 -18.38 -5.90
C ALA A 12 -0.33 -18.57 -5.71
N THR A 13 -0.71 -19.47 -4.80
CA THR A 13 -2.10 -19.62 -4.34
C THR A 13 -2.34 -18.79 -3.07
N ALA A 14 -3.59 -18.38 -2.83
CA ALA A 14 -3.95 -17.68 -1.59
C ALA A 14 -3.64 -18.53 -0.33
N GLU A 15 -3.74 -19.86 -0.43
CA GLU A 15 -3.38 -20.79 0.65
C GLU A 15 -1.89 -20.75 0.96
N GLN A 16 -1.02 -20.76 -0.06
CA GLN A 16 0.43 -20.59 0.15
C GLN A 16 0.76 -19.26 0.82
N LEU A 17 0.09 -18.17 0.40
CA LEU A 17 0.30 -16.85 0.96
C LEU A 17 -0.14 -16.76 2.42
N SER A 18 -1.24 -17.39 2.80
CA SER A 18 -1.77 -17.38 4.19
C SER A 18 -0.84 -18.04 5.22
N LEU A 19 0.16 -18.80 4.79
CA LEU A 19 1.14 -19.42 5.66
C LEU A 19 2.33 -18.50 5.98
N LEU A 20 2.46 -17.36 5.33
CA LEU A 20 3.61 -16.45 5.41
C LEU A 20 3.29 -15.22 6.28
N ALA A 21 4.28 -14.74 7.03
CA ALA A 21 4.13 -13.53 7.85
C ALA A 21 4.66 -12.29 7.07
N PRO A 22 3.93 -11.18 7.02
CA PRO A 22 2.67 -10.88 7.69
C PRO A 22 1.41 -11.22 6.87
N LEU A 23 1.52 -11.98 5.77
CA LEU A 23 0.41 -12.24 4.82
C LEU A 23 -0.73 -13.02 5.49
N GLU A 24 -0.41 -13.85 6.49
CA GLU A 24 -1.38 -14.60 7.29
C GLU A 24 -2.46 -13.74 7.96
N ALA A 25 -2.15 -12.44 8.16
CA ALA A 25 -3.06 -11.49 8.77
C ALA A 25 -4.01 -10.82 7.77
N LEU A 26 -3.79 -11.00 6.47
CA LEU A 26 -4.61 -10.41 5.42
C LEU A 26 -5.97 -11.10 5.30
N SER A 27 -7.00 -10.33 4.93
CA SER A 27 -8.30 -10.88 4.58
C SER A 27 -8.21 -11.82 3.36
N ALA A 28 -9.17 -12.74 3.24
CA ALA A 28 -9.22 -13.69 2.14
C ALA A 28 -9.28 -12.99 0.76
N GLU A 29 -9.92 -11.83 0.69
CA GLU A 29 -9.99 -11.02 -0.52
C GLU A 29 -8.61 -10.47 -0.90
N ARG A 30 -7.88 -9.92 0.07
CA ARG A 30 -6.52 -9.39 -0.13
C ARG A 30 -5.52 -10.47 -0.52
N LEU A 31 -5.65 -11.66 0.08
CA LEU A 31 -4.84 -12.83 -0.32
C LEU A 31 -5.08 -13.23 -1.77
N ARG A 32 -6.35 -13.19 -2.25
CA ARG A 32 -6.67 -13.44 -3.66
C ARG A 32 -6.06 -12.41 -4.59
N GLN A 33 -6.19 -11.11 -4.28
CA GLN A 33 -5.59 -10.03 -5.05
C GLN A 33 -4.06 -10.15 -5.09
N LEU A 34 -3.43 -10.50 -3.97
CA LEU A 34 -1.99 -10.68 -3.92
C LEU A 34 -1.54 -11.90 -4.76
N ALA A 35 -2.31 -12.98 -4.77
CA ALA A 35 -2.02 -14.18 -5.56
C ALA A 35 -1.99 -13.90 -7.07
N GLU A 36 -2.72 -12.89 -7.56
CA GLU A 36 -2.72 -12.51 -8.97
C GLU A 36 -1.40 -11.88 -9.43
N VAL A 37 -0.63 -11.30 -8.50
CA VAL A 37 0.63 -10.58 -8.80
C VAL A 37 1.86 -11.23 -8.21
N ALA A 38 1.70 -12.20 -7.30
CA ALA A 38 2.79 -12.91 -6.65
C ALA A 38 3.36 -14.00 -7.57
N VAL A 39 4.66 -14.01 -7.76
CA VAL A 39 5.36 -14.92 -8.67
C VAL A 39 6.16 -15.96 -7.89
N VAL A 40 6.01 -17.23 -8.26
CA VAL A 40 6.82 -18.32 -7.72
C VAL A 40 7.98 -18.60 -8.67
N GLU A 41 9.20 -18.47 -8.14
CA GLU A 41 10.46 -18.71 -8.83
C GLU A 41 11.11 -19.99 -8.29
N ARG A 42 11.79 -20.73 -9.16
CA ARG A 42 12.55 -21.93 -8.76
C ARG A 42 14.04 -21.68 -8.86
N ALA A 43 14.77 -22.11 -7.86
CA ALA A 43 16.23 -22.03 -7.84
C ALA A 43 16.86 -23.39 -7.57
N ALA A 44 17.83 -23.77 -8.40
CA ALA A 44 18.49 -25.05 -8.27
C ALA A 44 19.47 -25.07 -7.09
N ARG A 45 19.69 -26.24 -6.51
CA ARG A 45 20.71 -26.46 -5.48
C ARG A 45 22.06 -25.89 -5.90
N GLY A 46 22.74 -25.21 -4.97
CA GLY A 46 24.07 -24.60 -5.15
C GLY A 46 24.04 -23.19 -5.76
N SER A 47 22.93 -22.70 -6.28
CA SER A 47 22.77 -21.33 -6.80
C SER A 47 22.78 -20.27 -5.69
N ASP A 48 22.94 -18.97 -6.09
CA ASP A 48 22.76 -17.80 -5.21
C ASP A 48 21.45 -17.08 -5.61
N PRO A 49 20.27 -17.51 -5.11
CA PRO A 49 18.98 -17.04 -5.59
C PRO A 49 18.69 -15.58 -5.21
N LEU A 50 19.33 -15.04 -4.19
CA LEU A 50 19.14 -13.65 -3.79
C LEU A 50 20.12 -12.67 -4.48
N ALA A 51 20.96 -13.13 -5.39
CA ALA A 51 21.92 -12.28 -6.10
C ALA A 51 21.20 -11.17 -6.92
N THR A 52 20.06 -11.49 -7.53
CA THR A 52 19.23 -10.56 -8.31
C THR A 52 18.21 -9.78 -7.49
N HIS A 53 17.95 -10.20 -6.24
CA HIS A 53 16.92 -9.63 -5.37
C HIS A 53 17.51 -8.88 -4.15
N ARG A 54 18.72 -8.34 -4.28
CA ARG A 54 19.38 -7.60 -3.19
C ARG A 54 18.82 -6.22 -2.94
N ASP A 55 18.04 -5.70 -3.86
CA ASP A 55 17.27 -4.47 -3.69
C ASP A 55 16.03 -4.70 -2.82
N ALA A 56 15.58 -3.64 -2.14
CA ALA A 56 14.40 -3.70 -1.29
C ALA A 56 13.07 -3.62 -2.08
N ALA A 57 13.11 -3.66 -3.41
CA ALA A 57 11.93 -3.49 -4.25
C ALA A 57 10.93 -4.66 -4.13
N HIS A 58 11.44 -5.87 -3.85
CA HIS A 58 10.61 -7.06 -3.67
C HIS A 58 10.79 -7.68 -2.29
N SER A 59 9.75 -8.29 -1.77
CA SER A 59 9.79 -9.18 -0.60
C SER A 59 9.92 -10.61 -1.11
N ILE A 60 10.97 -11.32 -0.71
CA ILE A 60 11.28 -12.68 -1.13
C ILE A 60 11.04 -13.65 0.03
N PHE A 61 10.14 -14.59 -0.14
CA PHE A 61 9.82 -15.63 0.84
C PHE A 61 10.30 -16.99 0.36
N LEU A 62 10.68 -17.86 1.28
CA LEU A 62 11.03 -19.24 0.97
C LEU A 62 9.81 -20.14 1.22
N LEU A 63 9.20 -20.62 0.13
CA LEU A 63 8.06 -21.54 0.22
C LEU A 63 8.51 -22.96 0.51
N ARG A 64 9.59 -23.42 -0.16
CA ARG A 64 10.09 -24.80 -0.06
C ARG A 64 11.60 -24.87 -0.23
N GLY A 65 12.20 -25.84 0.46
CA GLY A 65 13.64 -26.12 0.42
C GLY A 65 14.42 -25.45 1.55
N GLU A 66 15.74 -25.45 1.45
CA GLU A 66 16.65 -24.94 2.44
C GLU A 66 17.67 -23.99 1.81
N ILE A 67 17.88 -22.81 2.42
CA ILE A 67 18.81 -21.78 1.96
C ILE A 67 19.77 -21.38 3.09
N LEU A 68 21.04 -21.26 2.75
CA LEU A 68 22.06 -20.66 3.62
C LEU A 68 22.17 -19.17 3.30
N LEU A 69 21.96 -18.33 4.30
CA LEU A 69 22.19 -16.88 4.24
C LEU A 69 23.52 -16.56 4.90
N MET A 70 24.33 -15.73 4.26
CA MET A 70 25.61 -15.23 4.75
C MET A 70 25.52 -13.72 4.88
N TYR A 71 25.78 -13.17 6.05
CA TYR A 71 25.61 -11.75 6.36
C TYR A 71 26.92 -10.97 6.19
N ALA A 72 26.80 -9.69 5.80
CA ALA A 72 27.96 -8.82 5.57
C ALA A 72 28.81 -8.58 6.84
N GLY A 73 28.19 -8.59 8.02
CA GLY A 73 28.85 -8.47 9.32
C GLY A 73 29.43 -9.78 9.86
N GLY A 74 29.45 -10.85 9.06
CA GLY A 74 29.79 -12.20 9.52
C GLY A 74 28.57 -12.97 10.04
N GLY A 75 28.71 -14.28 10.22
CA GLY A 75 27.61 -15.15 10.61
C GLY A 75 26.83 -15.71 9.43
N THR A 76 26.19 -16.83 9.71
CA THR A 76 25.37 -17.57 8.74
C THR A 76 24.07 -18.03 9.38
N LEU A 77 23.00 -18.17 8.57
CA LEU A 77 21.72 -18.71 9.00
C LEU A 77 21.21 -19.68 7.94
N VAL A 78 20.80 -20.87 8.37
CA VAL A 78 20.05 -21.80 7.50
C VAL A 78 18.55 -21.54 7.73
N VAL A 79 17.84 -21.27 6.63
CA VAL A 79 16.40 -21.03 6.64
C VAL A 79 15.72 -22.17 5.90
N VAL A 80 14.66 -22.72 6.51
CA VAL A 80 13.83 -23.78 5.96
C VAL A 80 12.49 -23.19 5.51
N GLY A 81 12.07 -23.54 4.30
CA GLY A 81 10.84 -23.00 3.70
C GLY A 81 9.60 -23.33 4.51
N GLY A 82 8.75 -22.32 4.70
CA GLY A 82 7.47 -22.44 5.42
C GLY A 82 7.56 -22.65 6.93
N MET A 83 8.76 -22.66 7.52
CA MET A 83 9.00 -22.88 8.94
C MET A 83 9.82 -21.77 9.57
N GLY A 84 9.52 -21.39 10.81
CA GLY A 84 10.29 -20.40 11.58
C GLY A 84 10.56 -19.12 10.78
N ASP A 85 11.85 -18.79 10.63
CA ASP A 85 12.30 -17.61 9.86
C ASP A 85 11.93 -17.68 8.36
N GLY A 86 11.70 -18.86 7.80
CA GLY A 86 11.27 -19.07 6.41
C GLY A 86 9.84 -18.57 6.12
N ARG A 87 9.05 -18.30 7.17
CA ARG A 87 7.75 -17.65 7.02
C ARG A 87 7.85 -16.14 6.82
N HIS A 88 9.02 -15.54 7.08
CA HIS A 88 9.28 -14.12 6.92
C HIS A 88 10.06 -13.82 5.63
N PRO A 89 9.99 -12.58 5.10
CA PRO A 89 10.76 -12.21 3.93
C PRO A 89 12.27 -12.36 4.20
N LEU A 90 12.97 -13.15 3.41
CA LEU A 90 14.41 -13.42 3.56
C LEU A 90 15.27 -12.16 3.51
N ASN A 91 14.90 -11.21 2.65
CA ASN A 91 15.66 -9.99 2.37
C ASN A 91 15.25 -8.76 3.23
N ARG A 92 14.51 -8.99 4.32
CA ARG A 92 13.95 -7.94 5.18
C ARG A 92 14.42 -8.00 6.64
N GLY A 93 15.47 -8.75 6.94
CA GLY A 93 16.03 -8.87 8.29
C GLY A 93 16.93 -7.70 8.70
N LYS A 94 17.36 -7.71 9.97
CA LYS A 94 18.22 -6.68 10.60
C LYS A 94 19.63 -6.60 10.00
N ALA A 95 20.11 -7.67 9.40
CA ALA A 95 21.45 -7.77 8.86
C ALA A 95 21.43 -7.88 7.33
N ARG A 96 22.33 -7.15 6.67
CA ARG A 96 22.49 -7.18 5.22
C ARG A 96 23.02 -8.54 4.77
N ILE A 97 22.28 -9.22 3.88
CA ILE A 97 22.74 -10.46 3.24
C ILE A 97 23.84 -10.11 2.23
N ALA A 98 25.03 -10.68 2.43
CA ALA A 98 26.14 -10.54 1.50
C ALA A 98 26.03 -11.58 0.37
N ARG A 99 25.63 -12.82 0.70
CA ARG A 99 25.51 -13.93 -0.23
C ARG A 99 24.45 -14.91 0.26
N SER A 100 23.83 -15.64 -0.67
CA SER A 100 22.98 -16.78 -0.35
C SER A 100 23.45 -18.04 -1.09
N ARG A 101 23.07 -19.22 -0.60
CA ARG A 101 23.31 -20.48 -1.27
C ARG A 101 22.14 -21.45 -1.05
N ALA A 102 21.56 -21.92 -2.12
CA ALA A 102 20.56 -22.96 -2.08
C ALA A 102 21.18 -24.30 -1.63
N ILE A 103 20.73 -24.86 -0.51
CA ILE A 103 21.18 -26.15 0.03
C ILE A 103 20.44 -27.29 -0.68
N SER A 104 19.17 -27.08 -1.00
CA SER A 104 18.34 -27.96 -1.83
C SER A 104 17.76 -27.19 -3.02
N ASP A 105 16.96 -27.81 -3.85
CA ASP A 105 16.11 -27.09 -4.80
C ASP A 105 15.09 -26.26 -4.04
N LEU A 106 14.84 -25.01 -4.49
CA LEU A 106 14.02 -24.03 -3.80
C LEU A 106 12.82 -23.63 -4.61
N GLU A 107 11.72 -23.32 -3.92
CA GLU A 107 10.62 -22.51 -4.41
C GLU A 107 10.59 -21.20 -3.61
N LEU A 108 10.73 -20.07 -4.31
CA LEU A 108 10.76 -18.74 -3.75
C LEU A 108 9.52 -17.97 -4.23
N LEU A 109 8.91 -17.22 -3.34
CA LEU A 109 7.84 -16.28 -3.68
C LEU A 109 8.41 -14.88 -3.77
N SER A 110 8.22 -14.22 -4.90
CA SER A 110 8.58 -12.82 -5.12
C SER A 110 7.31 -11.97 -5.18
N VAL A 111 7.26 -10.95 -4.33
CA VAL A 111 6.15 -9.98 -4.27
C VAL A 111 6.73 -8.58 -4.27
N SER A 112 6.19 -7.68 -5.11
CA SER A 112 6.53 -6.26 -5.04
C SER A 112 6.29 -5.73 -3.62
N GLY A 113 7.34 -5.15 -3.02
CA GLY A 113 7.27 -4.60 -1.67
C GLY A 113 6.25 -3.47 -1.55
N GLU A 114 6.10 -2.69 -2.60
CA GLU A 114 5.12 -1.61 -2.67
C GLU A 114 3.69 -2.14 -2.73
N VAL A 115 3.42 -3.14 -3.58
CA VAL A 115 2.11 -3.80 -3.66
C VAL A 115 1.72 -4.41 -2.31
N LEU A 116 2.65 -5.13 -1.71
CA LEU A 116 2.43 -5.73 -0.39
C LEU A 116 2.08 -4.67 0.67
N ASP A 117 2.84 -3.57 0.71
CA ASP A 117 2.64 -2.51 1.70
C ASP A 117 1.29 -1.80 1.51
N ILE A 118 0.85 -1.59 0.27
CA ILE A 118 -0.47 -1.06 -0.04
C ILE A 118 -1.56 -1.99 0.48
N LEU A 119 -1.54 -3.27 0.10
CA LEU A 119 -2.56 -4.23 0.49
C LEU A 119 -2.66 -4.37 2.01
N VAL A 120 -1.52 -4.49 2.69
CA VAL A 120 -1.44 -4.57 4.16
C VAL A 120 -1.99 -3.30 4.81
N THR A 121 -1.70 -2.12 4.26
CA THR A 121 -2.18 -0.84 4.80
C THR A 121 -3.70 -0.75 4.74
N PHE A 122 -4.28 -1.04 3.57
CA PHE A 122 -5.73 -0.96 3.38
C PHE A 122 -6.49 -2.06 4.13
N ASP A 123 -5.91 -3.26 4.24
CA ASP A 123 -6.51 -4.33 5.02
C ASP A 123 -6.59 -3.97 6.52
N GLN A 124 -5.52 -3.37 7.06
CA GLN A 124 -5.52 -2.91 8.46
C GLN A 124 -6.48 -1.74 8.71
N LEU A 125 -6.64 -0.82 7.76
CA LEU A 125 -7.61 0.27 7.88
C LEU A 125 -9.05 -0.26 7.88
N ALA A 126 -9.38 -1.17 6.97
CA ALA A 126 -10.70 -1.80 6.89
C ALA A 126 -11.03 -2.65 8.13
N GLY A 127 -10.05 -3.37 8.67
CA GLY A 127 -10.23 -4.23 9.85
C GLY A 127 -10.47 -3.46 11.16
N GLY A 128 -9.95 -2.22 11.28
CA GLY A 128 -10.11 -1.37 12.47
C GLY A 128 -11.54 -0.87 12.69
N ASP A 129 -12.34 -0.80 11.63
CA ASP A 129 -13.71 -0.25 11.68
C ASP A 129 -14.79 -1.30 11.93
N ALA A 130 -14.52 -2.59 11.74
CA ALA A 130 -15.51 -3.65 11.93
C ALA A 130 -16.04 -3.70 13.38
N ALA A 131 -15.23 -3.33 14.38
CA ALA A 131 -15.65 -3.23 15.78
C ALA A 131 -16.37 -1.89 16.10
N ALA A 132 -16.02 -0.81 15.39
CA ALA A 132 -16.60 0.53 15.57
C ALA A 132 -17.85 0.75 14.68
N ALA A 133 -17.94 0.07 13.54
CA ALA A 133 -19.06 0.16 12.59
C ALA A 133 -20.39 -0.37 13.13
N SER A 134 -20.36 -1.20 14.18
CA SER A 134 -21.57 -1.62 14.92
C SER A 134 -22.27 -0.46 15.64
N ALA A 135 -21.60 0.70 15.79
CA ALA A 135 -22.12 1.86 16.49
C ALA A 135 -22.55 3.04 15.60
N MET A 136 -22.13 3.09 14.31
CA MET A 136 -22.42 4.22 13.41
C MET A 136 -22.61 3.76 11.96
N GLY A 137 -23.83 3.79 11.48
CA GLY A 137 -24.28 3.33 10.16
C GLY A 137 -23.70 4.03 8.90
N GLN A 138 -22.57 4.74 9.00
CA GLN A 138 -21.87 5.39 7.88
C GLN A 138 -20.63 4.64 7.40
N ALA A 139 -19.98 3.84 8.26
CA ALA A 139 -18.77 3.08 7.93
C ALA A 139 -19.01 1.93 6.93
N VAL A 140 -20.24 1.42 6.86
CA VAL A 140 -20.61 0.29 5.96
C VAL A 140 -20.43 0.61 4.47
N ARG A 141 -20.40 1.90 4.08
CA ARG A 141 -20.23 2.30 2.66
C ARG A 141 -18.77 2.32 2.22
N SER A 142 -17.83 2.72 3.09
CA SER A 142 -16.40 2.75 2.77
C SER A 142 -15.81 1.35 2.61
N ASP A 143 -16.21 0.41 3.47
CA ASP A 143 -15.77 -1.00 3.40
C ASP A 143 -16.25 -1.68 2.12
N ALA A 144 -17.47 -1.38 1.66
CA ALA A 144 -18.01 -1.91 0.40
C ALA A 144 -17.19 -1.43 -0.81
N HIS A 145 -16.70 -0.18 -0.80
CA HIS A 145 -15.91 0.37 -1.91
C HIS A 145 -14.46 -0.16 -1.92
N LEU A 146 -13.85 -0.35 -0.74
CA LEU A 146 -12.54 -1.00 -0.61
C LEU A 146 -12.60 -2.49 -0.96
N ALA A 147 -13.68 -3.18 -0.57
CA ALA A 147 -13.87 -4.60 -0.85
C ALA A 147 -14.30 -4.88 -2.30
N SER A 148 -14.94 -3.92 -2.98
CA SER A 148 -15.48 -4.11 -4.35
C SER A 148 -14.40 -4.09 -5.44
N GLY A 149 -13.12 -3.85 -5.10
CA GLY A 149 -12.03 -3.78 -6.08
C GLY A 149 -12.08 -2.53 -6.98
N ILE A 150 -12.98 -1.57 -6.72
CA ILE A 150 -13.14 -0.32 -7.47
C ILE A 150 -11.86 0.52 -7.39
N PHE A 151 -11.20 0.48 -6.23
CA PHE A 151 -9.85 0.99 -6.07
C PHE A 151 -8.86 -0.14 -6.33
N SER A 152 -8.64 -0.42 -7.61
CA SER A 152 -7.61 -1.36 -8.02
C SER A 152 -6.23 -0.91 -7.54
N LEU A 153 -5.31 -1.88 -7.37
CA LEU A 153 -3.90 -1.59 -7.09
C LEU A 153 -3.34 -0.51 -8.02
N SER A 154 -3.76 -0.50 -9.29
CA SER A 154 -3.37 0.50 -10.28
C SER A 154 -3.73 1.93 -9.85
N ASN A 155 -4.93 2.15 -9.32
CA ASN A 155 -5.38 3.49 -8.90
C ASN A 155 -4.69 3.98 -7.63
N LEU A 156 -4.31 3.06 -6.75
CA LEU A 156 -3.57 3.37 -5.53
C LEU A 156 -2.07 3.62 -5.78
N HIS A 157 -1.54 3.10 -6.90
CA HIS A 157 -0.14 3.31 -7.30
C HIS A 157 0.08 4.58 -8.13
N HIS A 158 -0.94 5.05 -8.84
CA HIS A 158 -0.81 6.15 -9.79
C HIS A 158 -1.77 7.29 -9.45
N GLY A 159 -1.39 8.50 -9.81
CA GLY A 159 -2.22 9.68 -9.65
C GLY A 159 -2.27 10.24 -8.23
N VAL A 160 -3.34 10.96 -7.94
CA VAL A 160 -3.51 11.75 -6.71
C VAL A 160 -3.51 10.91 -5.44
N PHE A 161 -4.06 9.69 -5.50
CA PHE A 161 -4.16 8.79 -4.35
C PHE A 161 -2.82 8.21 -3.90
N ALA A 162 -1.84 8.07 -4.81
CA ALA A 162 -0.52 7.55 -4.48
C ALA A 162 0.23 8.42 -3.44
N GLN A 163 -0.12 9.69 -3.35
CA GLN A 163 0.51 10.66 -2.46
C GLN A 163 -0.25 10.87 -1.14
N LEU A 164 -1.48 10.37 -1.03
CA LEU A 164 -2.30 10.57 0.16
C LEU A 164 -1.98 9.56 1.27
N PRO A 165 -1.99 9.99 2.54
CA PRO A 165 -2.03 9.07 3.66
C PRO A 165 -3.26 8.14 3.56
N ALA A 166 -3.08 6.85 3.83
CA ALA A 166 -4.15 5.87 3.66
C ALA A 166 -5.41 6.20 4.49
N ALA A 167 -5.27 6.78 5.70
CA ALA A 167 -6.41 7.24 6.50
C ALA A 167 -7.21 8.37 5.84
N ARG A 168 -6.57 9.18 4.99
CA ARG A 168 -7.28 10.18 4.20
C ARG A 168 -8.01 9.58 3.03
N ILE A 169 -7.47 8.54 2.42
CA ILE A 169 -8.17 7.80 1.37
C ILE A 169 -9.48 7.24 1.90
N GLU A 170 -9.49 6.70 3.13
CA GLU A 170 -10.71 6.22 3.79
C GLU A 170 -11.76 7.34 3.95
N GLN A 171 -11.37 8.50 4.51
CA GLN A 171 -12.26 9.65 4.64
C GLN A 171 -12.78 10.16 3.29
N LEU A 172 -11.92 10.11 2.28
CA LEU A 172 -12.22 10.48 0.91
C LEU A 172 -13.24 9.50 0.28
N LEU A 173 -13.06 8.20 0.52
CA LEU A 173 -14.00 7.16 0.07
C LEU A 173 -15.40 7.33 0.67
N ALA A 174 -15.48 7.74 1.93
CA ALA A 174 -16.75 8.01 2.61
C ALA A 174 -17.52 9.23 2.03
N ARG A 175 -16.83 10.12 1.30
CA ARG A 175 -17.44 11.31 0.67
C ARG A 175 -17.76 11.13 -0.82
N PHE A 176 -17.39 10.00 -1.41
CA PHE A 176 -17.79 9.70 -2.78
C PHE A 176 -19.30 9.47 -2.89
N GLU A 177 -19.89 10.09 -3.89
CA GLU A 177 -21.28 9.86 -4.27
C GLU A 177 -21.35 8.91 -5.48
N GLN A 178 -22.15 7.86 -5.39
CA GLN A 178 -22.39 6.98 -6.53
C GLN A 178 -23.47 7.60 -7.45
N VAL A 179 -23.16 7.72 -8.74
CA VAL A 179 -24.08 8.20 -9.77
C VAL A 179 -24.16 7.20 -10.92
N GLY A 180 -25.38 6.90 -11.37
CA GLY A 180 -25.60 6.12 -12.59
C GLY A 180 -25.43 7.00 -13.82
N ALA A 181 -24.82 6.48 -14.88
CA ALA A 181 -24.65 7.19 -16.14
C ALA A 181 -24.95 6.28 -17.32
N LYS A 182 -25.57 6.83 -18.36
CA LYS A 182 -26.03 6.10 -19.54
C LYS A 182 -25.04 6.22 -20.70
N ARG A 183 -25.02 5.21 -21.57
CA ARG A 183 -24.27 5.27 -22.83
C ARG A 183 -24.59 6.53 -23.61
N GLY A 184 -23.56 7.26 -24.06
CA GLY A 184 -23.68 8.53 -24.77
C GLY A 184 -23.81 9.76 -23.88
N GLU A 185 -23.97 9.59 -22.55
CA GLU A 185 -24.02 10.69 -21.60
C GLU A 185 -22.62 11.34 -21.48
N ILE A 186 -22.59 12.67 -21.58
CA ILE A 186 -21.38 13.47 -21.40
C ILE A 186 -21.22 13.77 -19.91
N VAL A 187 -20.19 13.20 -19.30
CA VAL A 187 -19.88 13.38 -17.88
C VAL A 187 -19.06 14.64 -17.64
N ILE A 188 -18.15 14.95 -18.56
CA ILE A 188 -17.30 16.15 -18.55
C ILE A 188 -17.30 16.73 -19.96
N ARG A 189 -17.42 18.08 -20.07
CA ARG A 189 -17.22 18.82 -21.33
C ARG A 189 -15.92 19.61 -21.33
N GLU A 190 -15.18 19.56 -22.41
CA GLU A 190 -14.02 20.43 -22.64
C GLU A 190 -14.41 21.91 -22.48
N GLY A 191 -13.60 22.68 -21.75
CA GLY A 191 -13.80 24.10 -21.51
C GLY A 191 -14.71 24.48 -20.33
N GLU A 192 -15.44 23.53 -19.72
CA GLU A 192 -16.22 23.76 -18.51
C GLU A 192 -15.34 23.87 -17.26
N GLU A 193 -15.86 24.42 -16.18
CA GLU A 193 -15.19 24.41 -14.88
C GLU A 193 -15.18 23.03 -14.25
N GLY A 194 -14.14 22.73 -13.48
CA GLY A 194 -13.99 21.44 -12.81
C GLY A 194 -14.64 21.43 -11.43
N ASP A 195 -15.73 20.68 -11.26
CA ASP A 195 -16.47 20.57 -9.99
C ASP A 195 -16.29 19.23 -9.31
N TYR A 196 -16.06 18.18 -10.10
CA TYR A 196 -15.95 16.81 -9.59
C TYR A 196 -14.76 16.07 -10.16
N TYR A 197 -14.23 15.19 -9.33
CA TYR A 197 -13.33 14.08 -9.66
C TYR A 197 -14.18 12.81 -9.79
N TYR A 198 -13.85 11.96 -10.75
CA TYR A 198 -14.61 10.75 -11.04
C TYR A 198 -13.74 9.50 -11.02
N VAL A 199 -14.32 8.40 -10.54
CA VAL A 199 -13.77 7.04 -10.67
C VAL A 199 -14.84 6.16 -11.32
N ILE A 200 -14.47 5.37 -12.32
CA ILE A 200 -15.40 4.45 -12.98
C ILE A 200 -15.59 3.21 -12.12
N GLU A 201 -16.77 3.06 -11.52
CA GLU A 201 -17.13 1.86 -10.79
C GLU A 201 -17.44 0.71 -11.74
N THR A 202 -18.31 0.97 -12.72
CA THR A 202 -18.67 0.03 -13.78
C THR A 202 -18.86 0.76 -15.10
N GLY A 203 -18.62 0.08 -16.23
CA GLY A 203 -18.75 0.63 -17.56
C GLY A 203 -17.43 1.12 -18.16
N ARG A 204 -17.54 1.90 -19.22
CA ARG A 204 -16.40 2.48 -19.96
C ARG A 204 -16.70 3.91 -20.37
N CYS A 205 -15.67 4.74 -20.44
CA CYS A 205 -15.71 6.11 -20.92
C CYS A 205 -14.75 6.30 -22.09
N ARG A 206 -15.12 7.20 -23.01
CA ARG A 206 -14.23 7.69 -24.07
C ARG A 206 -13.82 9.12 -23.75
N VAL A 207 -12.55 9.40 -23.83
CA VAL A 207 -11.96 10.73 -23.66
C VAL A 207 -11.63 11.30 -25.05
N GLU A 208 -12.19 12.44 -25.38
CA GLU A 208 -12.02 13.11 -26.67
C GLU A 208 -11.66 14.58 -26.46
N ARG A 209 -10.90 15.14 -27.40
CA ARG A 209 -10.54 16.56 -27.42
C ARG A 209 -10.75 17.14 -28.80
N LEU A 210 -11.14 18.42 -28.87
CA LEU A 210 -11.24 19.16 -30.10
C LEU A 210 -9.88 19.74 -30.49
N VAL A 211 -9.32 19.27 -31.60
CA VAL A 211 -8.06 19.78 -32.16
C VAL A 211 -8.36 20.29 -33.57
N GLY A 212 -8.27 21.62 -33.77
CA GLY A 212 -8.58 22.22 -35.06
C GLY A 212 -10.02 21.98 -35.57
N GLY A 213 -10.98 21.81 -34.67
CA GLY A 213 -12.38 21.52 -35.00
C GLY A 213 -12.70 20.03 -35.23
N VAL A 214 -11.70 19.15 -35.16
CA VAL A 214 -11.86 17.69 -35.31
C VAL A 214 -11.79 17.03 -33.93
N LYS A 215 -12.72 16.11 -33.65
CA LYS A 215 -12.68 15.29 -32.44
C LYS A 215 -11.57 14.24 -32.55
N VAL A 216 -10.61 14.29 -31.65
CA VAL A 216 -9.52 13.32 -31.52
C VAL A 216 -9.75 12.49 -30.27
N ALA A 217 -9.84 11.16 -30.41
CA ALA A 217 -9.92 10.25 -29.29
C ALA A 217 -8.54 10.18 -28.61
N LEU A 218 -8.50 10.47 -27.29
CA LEU A 218 -7.27 10.46 -26.48
C LEU A 218 -7.09 9.14 -25.73
N ALA A 219 -8.18 8.61 -25.15
CA ALA A 219 -8.17 7.39 -24.36
C ALA A 219 -9.55 6.73 -24.28
N GLU A 220 -9.54 5.44 -23.97
CA GLU A 220 -10.70 4.70 -23.47
C GLU A 220 -10.42 4.29 -22.03
N LEU A 221 -11.31 4.69 -21.12
CA LEU A 221 -11.22 4.41 -19.70
C LEU A 221 -12.24 3.31 -19.33
N LYS A 222 -11.86 2.47 -18.37
CA LYS A 222 -12.64 1.31 -17.91
C LYS A 222 -12.83 1.34 -16.40
N SER A 223 -13.57 0.37 -15.87
CA SER A 223 -13.72 0.18 -14.42
C SER A 223 -12.38 0.21 -13.70
N GLY A 224 -12.31 0.99 -12.63
CA GLY A 224 -11.10 1.26 -11.86
C GLY A 224 -10.30 2.48 -12.33
N ASP A 225 -10.51 3.00 -13.55
CA ASP A 225 -9.84 4.21 -14.01
C ASP A 225 -10.51 5.47 -13.45
N ALA A 226 -9.73 6.54 -13.34
CA ALA A 226 -10.16 7.82 -12.79
C ALA A 226 -9.91 8.97 -13.79
N PHE A 227 -10.65 10.06 -13.62
CA PHE A 227 -10.52 11.24 -14.49
C PHE A 227 -11.04 12.52 -13.82
N GLY A 228 -10.58 13.66 -14.31
CA GLY A 228 -11.06 14.96 -13.89
C GLY A 228 -10.21 15.65 -12.81
N GLU A 229 -9.09 15.04 -12.38
CA GLU A 229 -8.18 15.56 -11.37
C GLU A 229 -7.47 16.86 -11.80
N GLU A 230 -7.13 16.99 -13.07
CA GLU A 230 -6.34 18.12 -13.57
C GLU A 230 -7.05 19.47 -13.34
N ALA A 231 -8.37 19.52 -13.56
CA ALA A 231 -9.15 20.74 -13.37
C ALA A 231 -9.40 21.08 -11.89
N LEU A 232 -9.24 20.11 -10.97
CA LEU A 232 -9.36 20.33 -9.54
C LEU A 232 -8.06 20.85 -8.93
N ALA A 233 -6.94 20.29 -9.38
CA ALA A 233 -5.63 20.61 -8.84
C ALA A 233 -5.08 21.99 -9.31
N SER A 234 -5.47 22.45 -10.50
CA SER A 234 -4.88 23.62 -11.16
C SER A 234 -5.80 24.82 -11.33
N GLU A 235 -7.05 24.76 -10.84
CA GLU A 235 -8.12 25.74 -11.14
C GLU A 235 -8.33 25.95 -12.67
N ALA A 236 -7.79 25.06 -13.49
CA ALA A 236 -7.93 25.09 -14.93
C ALA A 236 -9.32 24.59 -15.38
N ARG A 237 -9.70 24.96 -16.59
CA ARG A 237 -10.89 24.42 -17.24
C ARG A 237 -10.62 22.98 -17.70
N ARG A 238 -11.70 22.22 -17.91
CA ARG A 238 -11.65 20.85 -18.44
C ARG A 238 -10.91 20.81 -19.78
N ASN A 239 -9.89 19.98 -19.86
CA ASN A 239 -9.02 19.88 -21.05
C ASN A 239 -9.51 18.88 -22.10
N ALA A 240 -10.55 18.09 -21.80
CA ALA A 240 -11.14 17.11 -22.68
C ALA A 240 -12.63 16.85 -22.33
N THR A 241 -13.34 16.26 -23.28
CA THR A 241 -14.71 15.75 -23.10
C THR A 241 -14.65 14.28 -22.76
N VAL A 242 -15.36 13.86 -21.70
CA VAL A 242 -15.51 12.46 -21.30
C VAL A 242 -16.96 12.04 -21.49
N THR A 243 -17.15 11.01 -22.30
CA THR A 243 -18.48 10.48 -22.67
C THR A 243 -18.56 9.00 -22.29
N MET A 244 -19.66 8.56 -21.71
CA MET A 244 -19.92 7.14 -21.43
C MET A 244 -20.00 6.33 -22.72
N ALA A 245 -19.14 5.33 -22.86
CA ALA A 245 -19.17 4.39 -24.00
C ALA A 245 -20.16 3.25 -23.78
N THR A 246 -20.47 2.92 -22.53
CA THR A 246 -21.49 1.94 -22.10
C THR A 246 -22.33 2.52 -20.97
N ASP A 247 -23.45 1.91 -20.64
CA ASP A 247 -24.13 2.17 -19.36
C ASP A 247 -23.18 1.79 -18.22
N GLY A 248 -23.22 2.54 -17.10
CA GLY A 248 -22.32 2.28 -15.98
C GLY A 248 -22.66 3.09 -14.74
N LYS A 249 -21.78 2.97 -13.76
CA LYS A 249 -21.81 3.72 -12.51
C LYS A 249 -20.48 4.42 -12.30
N LEU A 250 -20.54 5.64 -11.85
CA LEU A 250 -19.39 6.47 -11.49
C LEU A 250 -19.45 6.79 -10.01
N LEU A 251 -18.30 6.88 -9.38
CA LEU A 251 -18.11 7.52 -8.08
C LEU A 251 -17.59 8.93 -8.34
N ARG A 252 -18.23 9.94 -7.76
CA ARG A 252 -17.79 11.33 -7.88
C ARG A 252 -17.48 11.96 -6.53
N LEU A 253 -16.45 12.81 -6.51
CA LEU A 253 -16.03 13.58 -5.33
C LEU A 253 -16.03 15.06 -5.68
N GLY A 254 -16.71 15.89 -4.89
CA GLY A 254 -16.76 17.33 -5.09
C GLY A 254 -15.39 18.03 -4.91
N LYS A 255 -15.14 19.10 -5.66
CA LYS A 255 -13.93 19.92 -5.60
C LYS A 255 -13.60 20.39 -4.18
N LYS A 256 -14.61 20.79 -3.39
CA LYS A 256 -14.42 21.23 -2.01
C LYS A 256 -13.83 20.12 -1.14
N ASP A 257 -14.44 18.91 -1.21
CA ASP A 257 -13.98 17.76 -0.44
C ASP A 257 -12.60 17.29 -0.89
N PHE A 258 -12.35 17.29 -2.20
CA PHE A 258 -11.06 16.98 -2.79
C PHE A 258 -9.97 17.93 -2.24
N ASN A 259 -10.18 19.24 -2.29
CA ASN A 259 -9.22 20.24 -1.82
C ASN A 259 -9.02 20.23 -0.30
N GLU A 260 -10.11 20.04 0.48
CA GLU A 260 -10.05 19.93 1.94
C GLU A 260 -9.24 18.71 2.39
N LEU A 261 -9.36 17.60 1.69
CA LEU A 261 -8.66 16.36 2.02
C LEU A 261 -7.21 16.34 1.50
N LEU A 262 -6.88 17.14 0.50
CA LEU A 262 -5.51 17.33 0.01
C LEU A 262 -4.73 18.38 0.79
N GLY A 263 -5.42 19.31 1.50
CA GLY A 263 -4.80 20.27 2.41
C GLY A 263 -4.23 19.56 3.64
N GLU A 264 -2.98 19.11 3.60
CA GLU A 264 -2.34 18.34 4.66
C GLU A 264 -2.12 19.15 5.95
N PRO A 265 -2.40 18.59 7.13
CA PRO A 265 -1.58 18.92 8.28
C PRO A 265 -0.17 18.41 7.98
N LEU A 266 0.83 19.30 7.97
CA LEU A 266 2.25 19.00 7.78
C LEU A 266 2.70 18.03 8.88
N LEU A 267 2.63 16.72 8.59
CA LEU A 267 3.23 15.71 9.45
C LEU A 267 4.74 15.91 9.41
N GLN A 268 5.33 16.14 10.57
CA GLN A 268 6.76 16.29 10.68
C GLN A 268 7.43 14.96 10.28
N ARG A 269 8.24 14.98 9.23
CA ARG A 269 9.01 13.84 8.74
C ARG A 269 10.43 13.93 9.27
N LEU A 270 10.92 12.84 9.82
CA LEU A 270 12.26 12.77 10.43
C LEU A 270 13.10 11.73 9.68
N GLY A 271 14.33 12.10 9.34
CA GLY A 271 15.34 11.12 8.98
C GLY A 271 15.70 10.23 10.18
N TYR A 272 16.28 9.06 9.92
CA TYR A 272 16.57 8.08 10.99
C TYR A 272 17.48 8.64 12.10
N ALA A 273 18.51 9.43 11.77
CA ALA A 273 19.43 10.02 12.74
C ALA A 273 18.69 11.02 13.66
N GLU A 274 17.87 11.92 13.11
CA GLU A 274 17.08 12.87 13.88
C GLU A 274 16.04 12.16 14.76
N ALA A 275 15.41 11.11 14.23
CA ALA A 275 14.46 10.31 14.99
C ALA A 275 15.12 9.62 16.20
N LEU A 276 16.32 9.08 16.04
CA LEU A 276 17.12 8.53 17.14
C LEU A 276 17.44 9.60 18.20
N GLU A 277 17.79 10.80 17.77
CA GLU A 277 18.07 11.91 18.70
C GLU A 277 16.82 12.27 19.51
N ARG A 278 15.64 12.35 18.90
CA ARG A 278 14.39 12.58 19.63
C ARG A 278 14.06 11.49 20.62
N VAL A 279 14.24 10.24 20.22
CA VAL A 279 14.03 9.11 21.12
C VAL A 279 15.00 9.11 22.29
N SER A 280 16.28 9.48 22.07
CA SER A 280 17.26 9.64 23.17
C SER A 280 16.88 10.75 24.16
N ARG A 281 16.07 11.73 23.73
CA ARG A 281 15.52 12.81 24.55
C ARG A 281 14.14 12.51 25.18
N GLY A 282 13.63 11.29 25.01
CA GLY A 282 12.39 10.82 25.65
C GLY A 282 11.19 10.63 24.73
N ALA A 283 11.30 10.85 23.42
CA ALA A 283 10.29 10.43 22.48
C ALA A 283 10.21 8.88 22.41
N VAL A 284 9.06 8.36 22.02
CA VAL A 284 8.80 6.92 22.02
C VAL A 284 8.64 6.42 20.59
N TRP A 285 9.34 5.35 20.23
CA TRP A 285 9.11 4.64 18.98
C TRP A 285 7.73 3.98 19.00
N LEU A 286 6.89 4.24 17.99
CA LEU A 286 5.58 3.63 17.82
C LEU A 286 5.53 2.81 16.53
N ASP A 287 5.56 1.49 16.67
CA ASP A 287 5.47 0.54 15.56
C ASP A 287 4.01 0.25 15.22
N VAL A 288 3.58 0.60 14.03
CA VAL A 288 2.18 0.40 13.59
C VAL A 288 2.00 -0.79 12.65
N ARG A 289 3.01 -1.66 12.62
CA ARG A 289 2.95 -2.92 11.87
C ARG A 289 2.15 -3.99 12.62
N TYR A 290 1.89 -5.09 11.93
CA TYR A 290 1.30 -6.26 12.57
C TYR A 290 2.17 -6.79 13.74
N PRO A 291 1.56 -7.43 14.75
CA PRO A 291 2.31 -8.01 15.88
C PRO A 291 3.35 -9.04 15.46
N SER A 292 3.13 -9.76 14.35
CA SER A 292 4.11 -10.71 13.80
C SER A 292 5.37 -10.02 13.30
N GLU A 293 5.23 -8.90 12.57
CA GLU A 293 6.36 -8.08 12.10
C GLU A 293 7.11 -7.47 13.29
N TYR A 294 6.38 -6.91 14.27
CA TYR A 294 6.97 -6.32 15.48
C TYR A 294 7.77 -7.33 16.29
N ARG A 295 7.30 -8.56 16.48
CA ARG A 295 8.03 -9.61 17.18
C ARG A 295 9.31 -10.00 16.44
N TYR A 296 9.30 -9.95 15.13
CA TYR A 296 10.42 -10.35 14.30
C TYR A 296 11.57 -9.32 14.30
N ASP A 297 11.28 -8.03 14.04
CA ASP A 297 12.34 -7.03 13.83
C ASP A 297 11.95 -5.59 14.26
N ARG A 298 11.56 -5.37 15.51
CA ARG A 298 11.26 -4.03 16.03
C ARG A 298 12.50 -3.19 16.33
N LEU A 299 12.33 -1.86 16.34
CA LEU A 299 13.31 -0.94 16.91
C LEU A 299 13.37 -1.09 18.44
N PRO A 300 14.58 -0.93 19.06
CA PRO A 300 14.72 -1.04 20.51
C PRO A 300 13.82 -0.07 21.26
N GLY A 301 13.10 -0.56 22.27
CA GLY A 301 12.19 0.25 23.11
C GLY A 301 10.87 0.66 22.42
N ALA A 302 10.59 0.16 21.24
CA ALA A 302 9.34 0.47 20.55
C ALA A 302 8.11 -0.14 21.24
N ILE A 303 6.99 0.59 21.16
CA ILE A 303 5.65 0.11 21.52
C ILE A 303 4.96 -0.29 20.21
N ASN A 304 4.23 -1.41 20.21
CA ASN A 304 3.45 -1.83 19.05
C ASN A 304 1.97 -1.40 19.22
N VAL A 305 1.52 -0.60 18.28
CA VAL A 305 0.11 -0.24 18.11
C VAL A 305 -0.22 -0.45 16.63
N PRO A 306 -0.66 -1.65 16.24
CA PRO A 306 -1.03 -1.93 14.86
C PRO A 306 -2.00 -0.89 14.30
N LEU A 307 -1.90 -0.57 13.01
CA LEU A 307 -2.68 0.51 12.39
C LEU A 307 -4.20 0.35 12.63
N ASN A 308 -4.72 -0.88 12.58
CA ASN A 308 -6.13 -1.18 12.89
C ASN A 308 -6.51 -0.94 14.37
N GLU A 309 -5.53 -0.87 15.29
CA GLU A 309 -5.75 -0.63 16.72
C GLU A 309 -5.45 0.83 17.13
N VAL A 310 -5.03 1.69 16.21
CA VAL A 310 -4.67 3.08 16.52
C VAL A 310 -5.80 3.81 17.23
N ARG A 311 -7.04 3.69 16.76
CA ARG A 311 -8.20 4.36 17.36
C ARG A 311 -8.48 3.87 18.78
N ASN A 312 -8.26 2.59 19.05
CA ASN A 312 -8.42 1.99 20.37
C ASN A 312 -7.29 2.35 21.34
N SER A 313 -6.15 2.82 20.83
CA SER A 313 -4.99 3.18 21.64
C SER A 313 -5.05 4.60 22.22
N PHE A 314 -5.91 5.50 21.71
CA PHE A 314 -5.98 6.89 22.18
C PHE A 314 -6.19 7.05 23.68
N PRO A 315 -7.05 6.27 24.36
CA PRO A 315 -7.21 6.37 25.82
C PRO A 315 -6.04 5.84 26.65
N VAL A 316 -5.17 5.02 26.04
CA VAL A 316 -4.08 4.30 26.75
C VAL A 316 -2.73 4.98 26.57
N LEU A 317 -2.53 5.72 25.49
CA LEU A 317 -1.30 6.44 25.21
C LEU A 317 -1.29 7.81 25.90
N ASP A 318 -0.14 8.21 26.40
CA ASP A 318 0.07 9.51 27.05
C ASP A 318 0.15 10.65 25.98
N PRO A 319 -0.84 11.56 25.88
CA PRO A 319 -0.83 12.61 24.87
C PRO A 319 0.24 13.68 25.11
N SER A 320 0.85 13.74 26.31
CA SER A 320 1.93 14.69 26.61
C SER A 320 3.26 14.28 26.00
N ARG A 321 3.44 12.99 25.69
CA ARG A 321 4.67 12.43 25.10
C ARG A 321 4.71 12.68 23.60
N GLU A 322 5.93 12.74 23.07
CA GLU A 322 6.18 12.71 21.63
C GLU A 322 6.36 11.27 21.16
N TYR A 323 5.75 10.93 20.01
CA TYR A 323 5.87 9.62 19.39
C TYR A 323 6.49 9.73 18.01
N VAL A 324 7.47 8.88 17.72
CA VAL A 324 8.00 8.70 16.38
C VAL A 324 7.38 7.45 15.79
N VAL A 325 6.45 7.64 14.88
CA VAL A 325 5.65 6.58 14.29
C VAL A 325 6.37 5.98 13.10
N TYR A 326 6.47 4.67 13.05
CA TYR A 326 7.11 3.97 11.94
C TYR A 326 6.38 2.70 11.52
N CYS A 327 6.60 2.31 10.27
CA CYS A 327 6.26 1.00 9.73
C CYS A 327 7.39 0.51 8.81
N GLN A 328 7.12 -0.39 7.89
CA GLN A 328 8.13 -0.91 6.99
C GLN A 328 8.60 0.13 5.96
N SER A 329 7.68 0.84 5.29
CA SER A 329 7.92 1.74 4.15
C SER A 329 7.64 3.22 4.43
N GLY A 330 6.88 3.53 5.48
CA GLY A 330 6.34 4.85 5.77
C GLY A 330 4.84 5.01 5.48
N ARG A 331 4.20 4.11 4.71
CA ARG A 331 2.79 4.24 4.30
C ARG A 331 1.82 4.06 5.47
N ARG A 332 1.89 2.95 6.19
CA ARG A 332 1.05 2.69 7.38
C ARG A 332 1.28 3.72 8.48
N SER A 333 2.54 4.09 8.72
CA SER A 333 2.89 5.08 9.74
C SER A 333 2.43 6.49 9.37
N SER A 334 2.37 6.86 8.09
CA SER A 334 1.76 8.12 7.64
C SER A 334 0.27 8.16 7.98
N ALA A 335 -0.47 7.07 7.74
CA ALA A 335 -1.86 6.96 8.12
C ALA A 335 -2.08 7.05 9.63
N ALA A 336 -1.29 6.30 10.42
CA ALA A 336 -1.37 6.33 11.87
C ALA A 336 -1.02 7.69 12.46
N ALA A 337 0.09 8.31 12.01
CA ALA A 337 0.52 9.63 12.46
C ALA A 337 -0.57 10.69 12.19
N PHE A 338 -1.24 10.62 11.03
CA PHE A 338 -2.37 11.48 10.73
C PHE A 338 -3.52 11.30 11.76
N LEU A 339 -3.92 10.06 12.05
CA LEU A 339 -4.96 9.76 13.03
C LEU A 339 -4.60 10.27 14.44
N PHE A 340 -3.36 10.10 14.87
CA PHE A 340 -2.85 10.62 16.14
C PHE A 340 -2.84 12.16 16.17
N ALA A 341 -2.35 12.81 15.09
CA ALA A 341 -2.30 14.27 14.99
C ALA A 341 -3.71 14.90 15.07
N GLN A 342 -4.72 14.28 14.43
CA GLN A 342 -6.12 14.71 14.55
C GLN A 342 -6.66 14.67 15.99
N ARG A 343 -6.09 13.84 16.86
CA ARG A 343 -6.43 13.73 18.27
C ARG A 343 -5.53 14.55 19.19
N GLY A 344 -4.66 15.40 18.60
CA GLY A 344 -3.79 16.32 19.35
C GLY A 344 -2.53 15.67 19.92
N PHE A 345 -2.19 14.43 19.54
CA PHE A 345 -0.93 13.81 19.93
C PHE A 345 0.26 14.49 19.23
N LYS A 346 1.37 14.58 19.93
CA LYS A 346 2.65 15.03 19.37
C LYS A 346 3.29 13.87 18.63
N VAL A 347 3.21 13.90 17.32
CA VAL A 347 3.70 12.80 16.47
C VAL A 347 4.63 13.31 15.38
N ALA A 348 5.66 12.52 15.10
CA ALA A 348 6.52 12.64 13.93
C ALA A 348 6.59 11.31 13.19
N LEU A 349 6.85 11.35 11.91
CA LEU A 349 6.92 10.19 11.02
C LEU A 349 8.38 9.85 10.73
N LEU A 350 8.79 8.59 10.92
CA LEU A 350 10.06 8.10 10.39
C LEU A 350 9.96 7.98 8.87
N GLU A 351 10.67 8.86 8.15
CA GLU A 351 10.65 8.89 6.69
C GLU A 351 11.21 7.60 6.09
N GLY A 352 10.46 7.02 5.13
CA GLY A 352 10.80 5.75 4.50
C GLY A 352 10.76 4.52 5.41
N GLY A 353 10.35 4.68 6.68
CA GLY A 353 10.20 3.61 7.64
C GLY A 353 11.49 2.81 7.89
N LEU A 354 11.36 1.53 8.22
CA LEU A 354 12.51 0.64 8.44
C LEU A 354 13.39 0.43 7.20
N TRP A 355 12.83 0.60 5.99
CA TRP A 355 13.63 0.51 4.77
C TRP A 355 14.70 1.59 4.66
N ALA A 356 14.38 2.82 5.07
CA ALA A 356 15.35 3.91 5.12
C ALA A 356 16.32 3.76 6.30
N ALA A 357 15.84 3.29 7.46
CA ALA A 357 16.66 3.03 8.64
C ALA A 357 17.75 1.96 8.41
N GLY A 358 17.45 0.95 7.57
CA GLY A 358 18.42 -0.10 7.21
C GLY A 358 19.50 0.35 6.21
N ARG A 359 19.30 1.47 5.50
CA ARG A 359 20.30 2.02 4.55
C ARG A 359 21.31 2.98 5.19
N GLY A 360 21.05 3.40 6.42
CA GLY A 360 21.90 4.32 7.18
C GLY A 360 22.87 3.63 8.16
N ARG A 361 23.00 2.30 8.09
CA ARG A 361 23.92 1.49 8.92
C ARG A 361 25.05 0.91 8.10
#